data_3a96b897a7f5c16700f1b361c6b5a633
#
_entry.id   3a96b897a7f5c16700f1b361c6b5a633
#
_cell.length_a   1.000
_cell.length_b   1.000
_cell.length_c   1.000
_cell.angle_alpha   90.00
_cell.angle_beta   90.00
_cell.angle_gamma   90.00
#
_symmetry.space_group_name_H-M   'P 1'
#
loop_
_entity.id
_entity.type
_entity.pdbx_description
1 polymer ?
#
loop_
_entity_poly.entity_id
_entity_poly.type
_entity_poly.pdbx_seq_one_letter_code
_entity_poly.pdbx_strand_id
1 'polypeptide(L)'
;AGLMNTRKNILIDRKKGVNPETMLEQVFQIFPVELRKMLLANKDKLKETEEIRIRINQPMILWDGRKEYFLDKLSGRLSVEAEGSYYIKESDISAMLTFLSRYSIYAYEEELKSGFLTLEGGHRVGVTGQIRMEGEKVEQLAYVGSLNIRIAHQKIGCAKDILPFIRTEQSVRNTLFVSSVGIGKTTLLRDCIRLISGDETSRIHFKVGVVDERSEIAACCRGISQNNLGIRTDVIDRCKKAVGMRMLLRSMSPDVIAVDELGSMEDFQAVD
;
A
#
# COMPACT_ATOMS: atom_id res chain seq x y z
N ALA A 1 -10.01 -35.89 -19.90
CA ALA A 1 -9.28 -34.90 -20.68
C ALA A 1 -9.15 -33.61 -19.81
N GLY A 2 -7.93 -33.42 -19.29
CA GLY A 2 -7.65 -32.45 -18.24
C GLY A 2 -7.63 -31.03 -18.73
N LEU A 3 -8.25 -30.14 -17.95
CA LEU A 3 -8.03 -28.69 -17.96
C LEU A 3 -6.83 -28.40 -17.06
N MET A 4 -5.66 -28.31 -17.67
CA MET A 4 -4.47 -27.76 -17.01
C MET A 4 -4.65 -26.25 -16.80
N ASN A 5 -4.89 -25.90 -15.55
CA ASN A 5 -4.96 -24.54 -15.07
C ASN A 5 -3.53 -23.98 -14.98
N THR A 6 -3.07 -23.31 -16.01
CA THR A 6 -1.77 -22.62 -16.03
C THR A 6 -1.84 -21.40 -15.13
N ARG A 7 -1.57 -21.61 -13.84
CA ARG A 7 -1.19 -20.51 -12.92
C ARG A 7 0.16 -19.96 -13.40
N LYS A 8 0.16 -18.87 -14.15
CA LYS A 8 1.33 -18.02 -14.24
C LYS A 8 1.50 -17.35 -12.87
N ASN A 9 2.30 -17.97 -12.01
CA ASN A 9 2.91 -17.26 -10.88
C ASN A 9 3.81 -16.19 -11.51
N ILE A 10 3.35 -14.94 -11.49
CA ILE A 10 4.21 -13.80 -11.77
C ILE A 10 5.11 -13.69 -10.54
N LEU A 11 6.27 -14.34 -10.59
CA LEU A 11 7.36 -14.08 -9.68
C LEU A 11 7.75 -12.61 -9.89
N ILE A 12 7.38 -11.76 -8.94
CA ILE A 12 7.86 -10.38 -8.93
C ILE A 12 9.38 -10.48 -8.82
N ASP A 13 10.08 -10.13 -9.88
CA ASP A 13 11.53 -10.03 -9.85
C ASP A 13 11.91 -8.84 -8.95
N ARG A 14 12.13 -9.11 -7.67
CA ARG A 14 12.51 -8.12 -6.66
C ARG A 14 13.84 -7.42 -6.94
N LYS A 15 14.58 -7.87 -7.97
CA LYS A 15 15.89 -7.31 -8.36
C LYS A 15 15.79 -5.97 -9.08
N LYS A 16 14.65 -5.67 -9.71
CA LYS A 16 14.35 -4.34 -10.27
C LYS A 16 13.25 -3.74 -9.44
N GLY A 17 13.50 -2.57 -8.85
CA GLY A 17 12.44 -1.81 -8.16
C GLY A 17 11.15 -1.93 -8.98
N VAL A 18 10.02 -2.23 -8.31
CA VAL A 18 8.76 -2.56 -9.00
C VAL A 18 8.46 -1.43 -9.98
N ASN A 19 8.38 -1.79 -11.27
CA ASN A 19 8.10 -0.80 -12.32
C ASN A 19 6.71 -0.20 -12.03
N PRO A 20 6.56 1.13 -11.94
CA PRO A 20 5.26 1.78 -11.72
C PRO A 20 4.17 1.31 -12.67
N GLU A 21 4.54 0.96 -13.92
CA GLU A 21 3.60 0.40 -14.91
C GLU A 21 3.02 -0.94 -14.45
N THR A 22 3.85 -1.83 -13.90
CA THR A 22 3.41 -3.13 -13.41
C THR A 22 2.50 -2.99 -12.18
N MET A 23 2.77 -2.02 -11.31
CA MET A 23 1.93 -1.74 -10.13
C MET A 23 0.54 -1.26 -10.55
N LEU A 24 0.47 -0.31 -11.47
CA LEU A 24 -0.79 0.22 -11.98
C LEU A 24 -1.61 -0.86 -12.70
N GLU A 25 -0.95 -1.70 -13.50
CA GLU A 25 -1.60 -2.83 -14.17
C GLU A 25 -2.20 -3.84 -13.19
N GLN A 26 -1.57 -4.05 -12.03
CA GLN A 26 -2.13 -4.88 -10.95
C GLN A 26 -3.42 -4.28 -10.39
N VAL A 27 -3.45 -2.97 -10.14
CA VAL A 27 -4.65 -2.26 -9.71
C VAL A 27 -5.77 -2.41 -10.74
N PHE A 28 -5.46 -2.32 -12.03
CA PHE A 28 -6.47 -2.43 -13.07
C PHE A 28 -7.10 -3.83 -13.19
N GLN A 29 -6.49 -4.87 -12.62
CA GLN A 29 -7.09 -6.20 -12.55
C GLN A 29 -8.36 -6.25 -11.70
N ILE A 30 -8.55 -5.31 -10.79
CA ILE A 30 -9.74 -5.23 -9.94
C ILE A 30 -10.98 -4.87 -10.76
N PHE A 31 -10.81 -4.10 -11.83
CA PHE A 31 -11.90 -3.56 -12.63
C PHE A 31 -12.54 -4.60 -13.57
N PRO A 32 -13.85 -4.48 -13.85
CA PRO A 32 -14.52 -5.24 -14.91
C PRO A 32 -13.78 -5.10 -16.24
N VAL A 33 -13.94 -6.12 -17.10
CA VAL A 33 -13.16 -6.25 -18.34
C VAL A 33 -13.21 -4.99 -19.21
N GLU A 34 -14.39 -4.38 -19.36
CA GLU A 34 -14.55 -3.18 -20.20
C GLU A 34 -13.81 -1.98 -19.63
N LEU A 35 -13.99 -1.67 -18.36
CA LEU A 35 -13.27 -0.59 -17.67
C LEU A 35 -11.76 -0.82 -17.69
N ARG A 36 -11.34 -2.07 -17.44
CA ARG A 36 -9.93 -2.46 -17.48
C ARG A 36 -9.29 -2.17 -18.82
N LYS A 37 -9.95 -2.50 -19.94
CA LYS A 37 -9.46 -2.20 -21.29
C LYS A 37 -9.25 -0.70 -21.51
N MET A 38 -10.24 0.11 -21.09
CA MET A 38 -10.15 1.57 -21.18
C MET A 38 -9.00 2.12 -20.33
N LEU A 39 -8.84 1.66 -19.10
CA LEU A 39 -7.75 2.08 -18.21
C LEU A 39 -6.38 1.70 -18.78
N LEU A 40 -6.22 0.47 -19.27
CA LEU A 40 -4.98 0.00 -19.90
C LEU A 40 -4.62 0.78 -21.15
N ALA A 41 -5.62 1.19 -21.96
CA ALA A 41 -5.38 2.03 -23.14
C ALA A 41 -4.85 3.43 -22.79
N ASN A 42 -5.04 3.88 -21.55
CA ASN A 42 -4.57 5.17 -21.06
C ASN A 42 -3.39 5.05 -20.06
N LYS A 43 -2.80 3.87 -19.89
CA LYS A 43 -1.82 3.57 -18.84
C LYS A 43 -0.68 4.58 -18.75
N ASP A 44 -0.17 5.07 -19.89
CA ASP A 44 0.94 6.02 -19.92
C ASP A 44 0.60 7.38 -19.28
N LYS A 45 -0.65 7.82 -19.42
CA LYS A 45 -1.15 9.06 -18.81
C LYS A 45 -1.52 8.86 -17.34
N LEU A 46 -1.76 7.61 -16.93
CA LEU A 46 -2.19 7.26 -15.59
C LEU A 46 -1.02 6.88 -14.65
N LYS A 47 0.25 6.96 -15.11
CA LYS A 47 1.43 6.58 -14.31
C LYS A 47 1.54 7.34 -12.99
N GLU A 48 1.12 8.59 -12.98
CA GLU A 48 1.15 9.47 -11.81
C GLU A 48 -0.18 9.47 -11.03
N THR A 49 -1.13 8.58 -11.38
CA THR A 49 -2.40 8.52 -10.66
C THR A 49 -2.17 8.10 -9.22
N GLU A 50 -2.64 8.93 -8.28
CA GLU A 50 -2.54 8.68 -6.85
C GLU A 50 -3.81 8.04 -6.29
N GLU A 51 -4.98 8.33 -6.91
CA GLU A 51 -6.26 7.92 -6.39
C GLU A 51 -7.28 7.66 -7.52
N ILE A 52 -8.07 6.60 -7.38
CA ILE A 52 -9.20 6.28 -8.25
C ILE A 52 -10.45 6.20 -7.39
N ARG A 53 -11.39 7.11 -7.60
CA ARG A 53 -12.67 7.18 -6.88
C ARG A 53 -13.81 6.62 -7.71
N ILE A 54 -14.53 5.68 -7.12
CA ILE A 54 -15.58 4.91 -7.75
C ILE A 54 -16.82 5.00 -6.86
N ARG A 55 -17.93 5.52 -7.39
CA ARG A 55 -19.20 5.67 -6.67
C ARG A 55 -20.35 5.29 -7.60
N ILE A 56 -21.32 4.54 -7.09
CA ILE A 56 -22.51 4.15 -7.88
C ILE A 56 -23.21 5.40 -8.41
N ASN A 57 -23.60 5.37 -9.67
CA ASN A 57 -24.27 6.44 -10.39
C ASN A 57 -23.49 7.77 -10.48
N GLN A 58 -22.16 7.70 -10.33
CA GLN A 58 -21.27 8.84 -10.51
C GLN A 58 -20.19 8.53 -11.54
N PRO A 59 -19.58 9.53 -12.17
CA PRO A 59 -18.43 9.30 -13.03
C PRO A 59 -17.25 8.82 -12.19
N MET A 60 -16.43 7.92 -12.78
CA MET A 60 -15.16 7.52 -12.19
C MET A 60 -14.18 8.68 -12.24
N ILE A 61 -13.55 9.00 -11.10
CA ILE A 61 -12.56 10.06 -10.99
C ILE A 61 -11.18 9.44 -10.82
N LEU A 62 -10.22 9.88 -11.64
CA LEU A 62 -8.81 9.56 -11.53
C LEU A 62 -8.04 10.83 -11.15
N TRP A 63 -7.33 10.79 -10.03
CA TRP A 63 -6.61 11.93 -9.47
C TRP A 63 -5.11 11.71 -9.52
N ASP A 64 -4.33 12.64 -10.07
CA ASP A 64 -2.88 12.58 -10.19
C ASP A 64 -2.10 13.43 -9.17
N GLY A 65 -2.77 13.86 -8.10
CA GLY A 65 -2.22 14.78 -7.12
C GLY A 65 -2.40 16.27 -7.48
N ARG A 66 -2.83 16.58 -8.70
CA ARG A 66 -3.01 17.95 -9.21
C ARG A 66 -4.33 18.18 -9.94
N LYS A 67 -4.74 17.20 -10.75
CA LYS A 67 -5.92 17.30 -11.62
C LYS A 67 -6.77 16.05 -11.55
N GLU A 68 -8.06 16.25 -11.80
CA GLU A 68 -9.01 15.17 -11.98
C GLU A 68 -9.14 14.84 -13.46
N TYR A 69 -9.26 13.55 -13.74
CA TYR A 69 -9.55 13.02 -15.05
C TYR A 69 -10.77 12.10 -14.97
N PHE A 70 -11.53 12.10 -16.03
CA PHE A 70 -12.72 11.27 -16.22
C PHE A 70 -12.47 10.35 -17.42
N LEU A 71 -13.17 9.23 -17.44
CA LEU A 71 -13.09 8.28 -18.53
C LEU A 71 -14.28 8.46 -19.45
N ASP A 72 -14.06 8.96 -20.66
CA ASP A 72 -15.12 9.12 -21.66
C ASP A 72 -15.72 7.79 -22.07
N LYS A 73 -17.04 7.70 -22.04
CA LYS A 73 -17.80 6.45 -22.23
C LYS A 73 -17.68 5.89 -23.65
N LEU A 74 -17.59 6.75 -24.67
CA LEU A 74 -17.62 6.36 -26.07
C LEU A 74 -16.22 6.04 -26.60
N SER A 75 -15.28 6.95 -26.33
CA SER A 75 -13.91 6.83 -26.85
C SER A 75 -12.99 6.03 -25.92
N GLY A 76 -13.34 5.87 -24.66
CA GLY A 76 -12.47 5.30 -23.62
C GLY A 76 -11.24 6.16 -23.32
N ARG A 77 -11.19 7.43 -23.75
CA ARG A 77 -10.08 8.36 -23.52
C ARG A 77 -10.27 9.14 -22.23
N LEU A 78 -9.17 9.65 -21.68
CA LEU A 78 -9.21 10.55 -20.55
C LEU A 78 -9.65 11.95 -20.99
N SER A 79 -10.58 12.55 -20.22
CA SER A 79 -11.07 13.92 -20.33
C SER A 79 -10.91 14.63 -18.99
N VAL A 80 -10.79 15.95 -19.01
CA VAL A 80 -10.89 16.82 -17.81
C VAL A 80 -12.33 17.25 -17.54
N GLU A 81 -13.24 16.97 -18.45
CA GLU A 81 -14.66 17.27 -18.35
C GLU A 81 -15.44 16.01 -17.97
N ALA A 82 -16.37 16.15 -17.03
CA ALA A 82 -17.22 15.05 -16.57
C ALA A 82 -18.34 14.70 -17.55
N GLU A 83 -18.67 15.61 -18.49
CA GLU A 83 -19.69 15.35 -19.49
C GLU A 83 -19.27 14.23 -20.44
N GLY A 84 -20.18 13.30 -20.73
CA GLY A 84 -19.89 12.11 -21.56
C GLY A 84 -19.12 11.00 -20.86
N SER A 85 -18.78 11.14 -19.58
CA SER A 85 -18.02 10.18 -18.82
C SER A 85 -18.74 8.84 -18.64
N TYR A 86 -17.95 7.80 -18.35
CA TYR A 86 -18.48 6.53 -17.91
C TYR A 86 -18.99 6.62 -16.46
N TYR A 87 -20.29 6.39 -16.27
CA TYR A 87 -20.92 6.33 -14.95
C TYR A 87 -20.85 4.91 -14.40
N ILE A 88 -20.37 4.80 -13.16
CA ILE A 88 -20.22 3.52 -12.47
C ILE A 88 -21.58 2.90 -12.19
N LYS A 89 -21.71 1.62 -12.52
CA LYS A 89 -22.90 0.81 -12.24
C LYS A 89 -22.71 0.03 -10.95
N GLU A 90 -23.80 -0.38 -10.33
CA GLU A 90 -23.78 -1.31 -9.19
C GLU A 90 -23.10 -2.63 -9.54
N SER A 91 -23.30 -3.14 -10.77
CA SER A 91 -22.62 -4.33 -11.28
C SER A 91 -21.11 -4.20 -11.34
N ASP A 92 -20.58 -2.98 -11.57
CA ASP A 92 -19.13 -2.74 -11.61
C ASP A 92 -18.54 -2.91 -10.21
N ILE A 93 -19.16 -2.28 -9.20
CA ILE A 93 -18.73 -2.43 -7.80
C ILE A 93 -18.85 -3.89 -7.36
N SER A 94 -19.94 -4.57 -7.67
CA SER A 94 -20.14 -5.99 -7.34
C SER A 94 -19.05 -6.88 -7.94
N ALA A 95 -18.68 -6.66 -9.20
CA ALA A 95 -17.59 -7.37 -9.85
C ALA A 95 -16.23 -7.10 -9.20
N MET A 96 -15.96 -5.83 -8.81
CA MET A 96 -14.74 -5.44 -8.11
C MET A 96 -14.67 -6.10 -6.73
N LEU A 97 -15.73 -6.09 -5.95
CA LEU A 97 -15.80 -6.75 -4.65
C LEU A 97 -15.60 -8.27 -4.77
N THR A 98 -16.20 -8.90 -5.79
CA THR A 98 -15.99 -10.32 -6.09
C THR A 98 -14.52 -10.62 -6.38
N PHE A 99 -13.84 -9.75 -7.11
CA PHE A 99 -12.41 -9.90 -7.36
C PHE A 99 -11.60 -9.75 -6.06
N LEU A 100 -11.89 -8.74 -5.27
CA LEU A 100 -11.22 -8.46 -4.00
C LEU A 100 -11.40 -9.61 -2.99
N SER A 101 -12.60 -10.18 -2.89
CA SER A 101 -12.92 -11.27 -1.96
C SER A 101 -12.28 -12.63 -2.30
N ARG A 102 -11.78 -12.83 -3.53
CA ARG A 102 -11.09 -14.08 -3.94
C ARG A 102 -9.86 -14.39 -3.09
N TYR A 103 -9.34 -13.43 -2.38
CA TYR A 103 -8.10 -13.58 -1.62
C TYR A 103 -8.28 -14.12 -0.20
N SER A 104 -9.42 -14.07 0.41
CA SER A 104 -9.84 -14.73 1.67
C SER A 104 -11.04 -14.00 2.26
N ILE A 105 -12.16 -14.66 2.41
CA ILE A 105 -13.39 -14.06 2.96
C ILE A 105 -13.15 -13.55 4.39
N TYR A 106 -12.48 -14.33 5.25
CA TYR A 106 -12.24 -13.95 6.64
C TYR A 106 -11.29 -12.76 6.80
N ALA A 107 -10.18 -12.73 6.07
CA ALA A 107 -9.27 -11.58 6.10
C ALA A 107 -9.92 -10.32 5.52
N TYR A 108 -10.77 -10.49 4.53
CA TYR A 108 -11.55 -9.44 3.89
C TYR A 108 -12.56 -8.80 4.87
N GLU A 109 -13.28 -9.60 5.65
CA GLU A 109 -14.24 -9.09 6.63
C GLU A 109 -13.58 -8.26 7.72
N GLU A 110 -12.46 -8.71 8.28
CA GLU A 110 -11.72 -7.97 9.30
C GLU A 110 -11.11 -6.67 8.76
N GLU A 111 -10.58 -6.69 7.54
CA GLU A 111 -10.06 -5.48 6.89
C GLU A 111 -11.20 -4.49 6.55
N LEU A 112 -12.35 -4.98 6.10
CA LEU A 112 -13.52 -4.14 5.83
C LEU A 112 -14.04 -3.45 7.09
N LYS A 113 -14.00 -4.10 8.25
CA LYS A 113 -14.33 -3.48 9.53
C LYS A 113 -13.41 -2.30 9.87
N SER A 114 -12.16 -2.33 9.41
CA SER A 114 -11.21 -1.21 9.54
C SER A 114 -11.39 -0.13 8.46
N GLY A 115 -12.29 -0.33 7.49
CA GLY A 115 -12.64 0.62 6.43
C GLY A 115 -11.77 0.56 5.19
N PHE A 116 -10.75 -0.29 5.13
CA PHE A 116 -9.91 -0.44 3.93
C PHE A 116 -9.28 -1.84 3.82
N LEU A 117 -8.92 -2.17 2.58
CA LEU A 117 -8.18 -3.38 2.21
C LEU A 117 -6.80 -2.99 1.70
N THR A 118 -5.79 -3.82 1.98
CA THR A 118 -4.46 -3.67 1.37
C THR A 118 -4.29 -4.71 0.27
N LEU A 119 -3.93 -4.24 -0.92
CA LEU A 119 -3.67 -5.08 -2.08
C LEU A 119 -2.19 -5.37 -2.26
N GLU A 120 -1.90 -6.37 -3.09
CA GLU A 120 -0.55 -6.58 -3.61
C GLU A 120 -0.04 -5.29 -4.27
N GLY A 121 1.23 -4.95 -4.02
CA GLY A 121 1.81 -3.66 -4.40
C GLY A 121 1.61 -2.55 -3.37
N GLY A 122 0.94 -2.83 -2.23
CA GLY A 122 0.75 -1.87 -1.15
C GLY A 122 -0.36 -0.85 -1.37
N HIS A 123 -1.15 -1.03 -2.43
CA HIS A 123 -2.30 -0.17 -2.70
C HIS A 123 -3.38 -0.36 -1.64
N ARG A 124 -4.12 0.70 -1.32
CA ARG A 124 -5.22 0.65 -0.36
C ARG A 124 -6.55 0.88 -1.06
N VAL A 125 -7.54 0.06 -0.75
CA VAL A 125 -8.92 0.22 -1.22
C VAL A 125 -9.78 0.59 -0.02
N GLY A 126 -10.12 1.85 0.13
CA GLY A 126 -11.13 2.31 1.06
C GLY A 126 -12.52 1.89 0.57
N VAL A 127 -13.38 1.48 1.49
CA VAL A 127 -14.73 1.01 1.19
C VAL A 127 -15.72 1.77 2.02
N THR A 128 -16.77 2.29 1.40
CA THR A 128 -17.87 2.97 2.11
C THR A 128 -19.24 2.51 1.63
N GLY A 129 -20.22 2.61 2.53
CA GLY A 129 -21.56 2.18 2.24
C GLY A 129 -22.42 2.10 3.49
N GLN A 130 -23.41 1.24 3.48
CA GLN A 130 -24.29 1.02 4.63
C GLN A 130 -23.63 0.04 5.59
N ILE A 131 -23.47 0.45 6.84
CA ILE A 131 -22.89 -0.33 7.91
C ILE A 131 -23.98 -0.88 8.82
N ARG A 132 -23.86 -2.15 9.23
CA ARG A 132 -24.63 -2.72 10.33
C ARG A 132 -23.79 -2.67 11.59
N MET A 133 -24.37 -2.16 12.68
CA MET A 133 -23.72 -2.03 13.97
C MET A 133 -24.27 -3.05 14.95
N GLU A 134 -23.39 -3.62 15.78
CA GLU A 134 -23.74 -4.36 16.99
C GLU A 134 -23.19 -3.58 18.20
N GLY A 135 -24.08 -2.82 18.85
CA GLY A 135 -23.68 -1.84 19.87
C GLY A 135 -22.79 -0.74 19.24
N GLU A 136 -21.58 -0.57 19.78
CA GLU A 136 -20.58 0.38 19.26
C GLU A 136 -19.62 -0.23 18.22
N LYS A 137 -19.74 -1.53 17.93
CA LYS A 137 -18.86 -2.22 16.99
C LYS A 137 -19.48 -2.36 15.61
N VAL A 138 -18.66 -2.25 14.58
CA VAL A 138 -19.04 -2.57 13.23
C VAL A 138 -19.19 -4.09 13.11
N GLU A 139 -20.41 -4.54 12.87
CA GLU A 139 -20.71 -5.96 12.64
C GLU A 139 -20.37 -6.31 11.18
N GLN A 140 -20.92 -5.55 10.25
CA GLN A 140 -20.81 -5.84 8.81
C GLN A 140 -21.00 -4.59 7.96
N LEU A 141 -20.32 -4.56 6.82
CA LEU A 141 -20.62 -3.65 5.72
C LEU A 141 -21.70 -4.29 4.83
N ALA A 142 -22.95 -3.84 5.00
CA ALA A 142 -24.12 -4.47 4.36
C ALA A 142 -24.22 -4.16 2.87
N TYR A 143 -24.01 -2.91 2.48
CA TYR A 143 -24.03 -2.47 1.09
C TYR A 143 -22.85 -1.55 0.81
N VAL A 144 -22.13 -1.81 -0.29
CA VAL A 144 -21.01 -0.98 -0.73
C VAL A 144 -21.49 0.00 -1.77
N GLY A 145 -21.41 1.28 -1.47
CA GLY A 145 -21.80 2.38 -2.37
C GLY A 145 -20.61 3.00 -3.10
N SER A 146 -19.41 2.91 -2.53
CA SER A 146 -18.22 3.45 -3.17
C SER A 146 -16.93 2.75 -2.76
N LEU A 147 -15.95 2.84 -3.64
CA LEU A 147 -14.57 2.41 -3.44
C LEU A 147 -13.62 3.58 -3.72
N ASN A 148 -12.57 3.66 -2.93
CA ASN A 148 -11.49 4.61 -3.15
C ASN A 148 -10.15 3.86 -3.20
N ILE A 149 -9.57 3.74 -4.38
CA ILE A 149 -8.31 3.04 -4.59
C ILE A 149 -7.19 4.07 -4.52
N ARG A 150 -6.37 4.00 -3.48
CA ARG A 150 -5.16 4.81 -3.32
C ARG A 150 -3.97 4.01 -3.82
N ILE A 151 -3.31 4.55 -4.84
CA ILE A 151 -2.17 3.90 -5.49
C ILE A 151 -0.91 4.21 -4.68
N ALA A 152 -0.22 3.16 -4.24
CA ALA A 152 1.03 3.31 -3.53
C ALA A 152 2.14 3.70 -4.50
N HIS A 153 2.88 4.74 -4.15
CA HIS A 153 4.10 5.15 -4.85
C HIS A 153 5.26 5.09 -3.88
N GLN A 154 6.32 4.38 -4.25
CA GLN A 154 7.54 4.32 -3.46
C GLN A 154 8.61 5.24 -4.06
N LYS A 155 9.10 6.20 -3.28
CA LYS A 155 10.20 7.09 -3.68
C LYS A 155 11.54 6.48 -3.25
N ILE A 156 12.20 5.81 -4.18
CA ILE A 156 13.51 5.20 -3.97
C ILE A 156 14.62 6.24 -4.10
N GLY A 157 15.56 6.25 -3.14
CA GLY A 157 16.73 7.09 -3.15
C GLY A 157 16.56 8.46 -2.50
N CYS A 158 15.39 8.79 -1.95
CA CYS A 158 15.14 10.09 -1.29
C CYS A 158 15.93 10.27 0.01
N ALA A 159 16.43 9.19 0.62
CA ALA A 159 17.21 9.23 1.85
C ALA A 159 18.74 9.19 1.62
N LYS A 160 19.21 9.18 0.38
CA LYS A 160 20.66 9.06 0.08
C LYS A 160 21.50 10.15 0.74
N ASP A 161 21.03 11.39 0.70
CA ASP A 161 21.78 12.55 1.18
C ASP A 161 21.85 12.62 2.71
N ILE A 162 20.86 12.05 3.40
CA ILE A 162 20.83 12.04 4.86
C ILE A 162 21.49 10.79 5.46
N LEU A 163 21.64 9.71 4.68
CA LEU A 163 22.19 8.45 5.16
C LEU A 163 23.57 8.58 5.82
N PRO A 164 24.54 9.37 5.31
CA PRO A 164 25.84 9.55 5.96
C PRO A 164 25.79 10.15 7.37
N PHE A 165 24.71 10.89 7.69
CA PHE A 165 24.50 11.44 9.04
C PHE A 165 23.94 10.41 10.02
N ILE A 166 23.27 9.37 9.51
CA ILE A 166 22.59 8.34 10.28
C ILE A 166 23.46 7.08 10.44
N ARG A 167 24.17 6.68 9.38
CA ARG A 167 24.93 5.42 9.31
C ARG A 167 26.40 5.66 9.12
N THR A 168 27.23 4.97 9.92
CA THR A 168 28.65 4.77 9.70
C THR A 168 28.92 3.37 9.11
N GLU A 169 30.17 2.98 8.94
CA GLU A 169 30.54 1.62 8.54
C GLU A 169 30.22 0.58 9.64
N GLN A 170 30.22 0.99 10.89
CA GLN A 170 30.16 0.10 12.05
C GLN A 170 28.85 0.20 12.83
N SER A 171 28.07 1.26 12.64
CA SER A 171 26.88 1.52 13.45
C SER A 171 25.85 2.38 12.76
N VAL A 172 24.63 2.34 13.29
CA VAL A 172 23.54 3.25 12.98
C VAL A 172 23.24 4.09 14.22
N ARG A 173 23.15 5.40 14.06
CA ARG A 173 22.89 6.35 15.16
C ARG A 173 21.41 6.34 15.50
N ASN A 174 21.08 6.45 16.77
CA ASN A 174 19.70 6.73 17.19
C ASN A 174 19.22 8.03 16.54
N THR A 175 18.16 7.95 15.77
CA THR A 175 17.70 9.04 14.89
C THR A 175 16.20 9.26 15.05
N LEU A 176 15.80 10.52 15.22
CA LEU A 176 14.40 10.94 15.25
C LEU A 176 14.14 11.93 14.10
N PHE A 177 13.15 11.63 13.26
CA PHE A 177 12.68 12.54 12.22
C PHE A 177 11.55 13.41 12.75
N VAL A 178 11.76 14.71 12.78
CA VAL A 178 10.77 15.70 13.24
C VAL A 178 10.40 16.63 12.11
N SER A 179 9.12 16.69 11.77
CA SER A 179 8.58 17.64 10.79
C SER A 179 7.06 17.73 10.89
N SER A 180 6.47 18.71 10.19
CA SER A 180 5.01 18.82 10.04
C SER A 180 4.41 17.59 9.38
N VAL A 181 3.10 17.40 9.54
CA VAL A 181 2.35 16.32 8.88
C VAL A 181 2.37 16.49 7.36
N GLY A 182 2.43 15.39 6.60
CA GLY A 182 2.35 15.41 5.14
C GLY A 182 3.64 15.70 4.38
N ILE A 183 4.76 16.03 5.06
CA ILE A 183 6.05 16.36 4.40
C ILE A 183 6.82 15.12 3.89
N GLY A 184 6.36 13.92 4.23
CA GLY A 184 6.98 12.68 3.74
C GLY A 184 7.91 11.97 4.72
N LYS A 185 7.75 12.16 6.06
CA LYS A 185 8.53 11.45 7.08
C LYS A 185 8.58 9.95 6.87
N THR A 186 7.41 9.31 6.72
CA THR A 186 7.29 7.86 6.51
C THR A 186 7.97 7.42 5.21
N THR A 187 7.89 8.25 4.15
CA THR A 187 8.60 8.00 2.89
C THR A 187 10.10 8.01 3.07
N LEU A 188 10.61 8.99 3.82
CA LEU A 188 12.02 9.14 4.13
C LEU A 188 12.51 7.99 5.02
N LEU A 189 11.77 7.66 6.08
CA LEU A 189 12.05 6.54 6.99
C LEU A 189 12.13 5.21 6.20
N ARG A 190 11.18 4.96 5.32
CA ARG A 190 11.14 3.77 4.48
C ARG A 190 12.39 3.61 3.63
N ASP A 191 12.85 4.69 2.98
CA ASP A 191 14.05 4.64 2.15
C ASP A 191 15.33 4.55 2.99
N CYS A 192 15.36 5.15 4.21
CA CYS A 192 16.43 4.92 5.18
C CYS A 192 16.54 3.45 5.57
N ILE A 193 15.42 2.81 5.93
CA ILE A 193 15.38 1.38 6.27
C ILE A 193 15.96 0.56 5.12
N ARG A 194 15.50 0.80 3.89
CA ARG A 194 16.00 0.11 2.69
C ARG A 194 17.50 0.26 2.51
N LEU A 195 18.04 1.47 2.68
CA LEU A 195 19.46 1.76 2.52
C LEU A 195 20.33 1.20 3.67
N ILE A 196 19.78 1.15 4.89
CA ILE A 196 20.44 0.56 6.07
C ILE A 196 20.50 -0.96 5.95
N SER A 197 19.37 -1.57 5.58
CA SER A 197 19.25 -3.01 5.33
C SER A 197 20.07 -3.47 4.12
N GLY A 198 20.22 -2.58 3.12
CA GLY A 198 21.01 -2.81 1.93
C GLY A 198 20.40 -3.83 0.97
N ASP A 199 21.11 -4.07 -0.13
CA ASP A 199 20.83 -5.07 -1.13
C ASP A 199 21.89 -6.20 -1.12
N GLU A 200 21.87 -7.09 -2.11
CA GLU A 200 22.81 -8.19 -2.25
C GLU A 200 24.27 -7.73 -2.43
N THR A 201 24.46 -6.52 -2.96
CA THR A 201 25.76 -5.94 -3.30
C THR A 201 26.31 -5.02 -2.22
N SER A 202 25.49 -4.68 -1.23
CA SER A 202 25.84 -3.73 -0.17
C SER A 202 26.95 -4.28 0.73
N ARG A 203 28.08 -3.59 0.78
CA ARG A 203 29.22 -3.94 1.67
C ARG A 203 28.91 -3.65 3.14
N ILE A 204 28.19 -2.54 3.38
CA ILE A 204 27.77 -2.12 4.72
C ILE A 204 26.25 -2.32 4.80
N HIS A 205 25.82 -3.15 5.75
CA HIS A 205 24.42 -3.49 5.95
C HIS A 205 24.17 -3.88 7.40
N PHE A 206 22.91 -3.75 7.83
CA PHE A 206 22.45 -4.08 9.17
C PHE A 206 21.14 -4.86 9.08
N LYS A 207 20.89 -5.70 10.07
CA LYS A 207 19.59 -6.36 10.26
C LYS A 207 18.61 -5.33 10.83
N VAL A 208 17.51 -5.08 10.14
CA VAL A 208 16.54 -4.08 10.53
C VAL A 208 15.25 -4.77 10.94
N GLY A 209 14.79 -4.50 12.16
CA GLY A 209 13.45 -4.86 12.61
C GLY A 209 12.51 -3.66 12.45
N VAL A 210 11.36 -3.86 11.84
CA VAL A 210 10.34 -2.82 11.67
C VAL A 210 9.08 -3.19 12.43
N VAL A 211 8.56 -2.28 13.25
CA VAL A 211 7.22 -2.39 13.82
C VAL A 211 6.32 -1.37 13.11
N ASP A 212 5.42 -1.89 12.30
CA ASP A 212 4.54 -1.10 11.43
C ASP A 212 3.09 -1.19 11.93
N GLU A 213 2.75 -0.39 12.93
CA GLU A 213 1.45 -0.45 13.58
C GLU A 213 0.28 -0.14 12.64
N ARG A 214 0.49 0.79 11.70
CA ARG A 214 -0.54 1.25 10.75
C ARG A 214 -0.38 0.68 9.34
N SER A 215 0.56 -0.25 9.15
CA SER A 215 0.90 -0.78 7.82
C SER A 215 1.28 0.31 6.81
N GLU A 216 2.01 1.34 7.26
CA GLU A 216 2.39 2.49 6.43
C GLU A 216 3.83 2.41 5.93
N ILE A 217 4.73 1.77 6.68
CA ILE A 217 6.14 1.59 6.29
C ILE A 217 6.25 0.47 5.26
N ALA A 218 5.83 -0.72 5.62
CA ALA A 218 5.95 -1.93 4.82
C ALA A 218 4.78 -2.15 3.86
N ALA A 219 3.61 -1.58 4.19
CA ALA A 219 2.34 -1.81 3.48
C ALA A 219 2.08 -3.31 3.30
N CYS A 220 2.17 -4.09 4.38
CA CYS A 220 2.09 -5.53 4.31
C CYS A 220 0.76 -6.01 3.73
N CYS A 221 0.87 -6.98 2.82
CA CYS A 221 -0.24 -7.78 2.36
C CYS A 221 0.01 -9.23 2.80
N ARG A 222 -0.86 -9.79 3.63
CA ARG A 222 -0.71 -11.15 4.19
C ARG A 222 0.64 -11.41 4.87
N GLY A 223 1.13 -10.43 5.63
CA GLY A 223 2.41 -10.51 6.33
C GLY A 223 3.64 -10.32 5.44
N ILE A 224 3.46 -10.05 4.14
CA ILE A 224 4.56 -9.83 3.20
C ILE A 224 4.65 -8.34 2.91
N SER A 225 5.82 -7.74 3.15
CA SER A 225 6.11 -6.36 2.80
C SER A 225 5.94 -6.12 1.30
N GLN A 226 5.17 -5.12 0.93
CA GLN A 226 4.97 -4.71 -0.45
C GLN A 226 5.96 -3.62 -0.88
N ASN A 227 6.42 -2.81 0.08
CA ASN A 227 7.49 -1.86 -0.15
C ASN A 227 8.85 -2.55 -0.10
N ASN A 228 9.79 -2.05 -0.90
CA ASN A 228 11.18 -2.47 -0.82
C ASN A 228 11.83 -1.83 0.41
N LEU A 229 12.07 -2.65 1.43
CA LEU A 229 12.74 -2.25 2.68
C LEU A 229 14.17 -2.79 2.78
N GLY A 230 14.72 -3.35 1.69
CA GLY A 230 15.99 -4.05 1.68
C GLY A 230 15.86 -5.52 2.10
N ILE A 231 16.91 -6.30 1.84
CA ILE A 231 16.86 -7.76 1.96
C ILE A 231 17.04 -8.31 3.38
N ARG A 232 17.42 -7.46 4.34
CA ARG A 232 17.69 -7.83 5.74
C ARG A 232 16.74 -7.16 6.71
N THR A 233 15.49 -6.96 6.27
CA THR A 233 14.45 -6.31 7.05
C THR A 233 13.35 -7.30 7.41
N ASP A 234 13.08 -7.43 8.70
CA ASP A 234 11.98 -8.20 9.25
C ASP A 234 10.88 -7.23 9.72
N VAL A 235 9.61 -7.55 9.45
CA VAL A 235 8.49 -6.67 9.74
C VAL A 235 7.48 -7.34 10.66
N ILE A 236 7.10 -6.65 11.72
CA ILE A 236 5.89 -6.94 12.51
C ILE A 236 4.84 -5.92 12.12
N ASP A 237 3.78 -6.37 11.48
CA ASP A 237 2.69 -5.55 10.96
C ASP A 237 1.49 -5.54 11.90
N ARG A 238 0.78 -4.40 11.98
CA ARG A 238 -0.46 -4.23 12.76
C ARG A 238 -0.32 -4.58 14.25
N CYS A 239 0.83 -4.29 14.82
CA CYS A 239 1.14 -4.55 16.21
C CYS A 239 1.50 -3.25 16.93
N LYS A 240 1.05 -3.10 18.18
CA LYS A 240 1.46 -1.98 19.05
C LYS A 240 2.99 -1.94 19.14
N LYS A 241 3.58 -0.75 19.03
CA LYS A 241 5.03 -0.55 18.93
C LYS A 241 5.80 -1.20 20.08
N ALA A 242 5.43 -0.89 21.31
CA ALA A 242 6.09 -1.43 22.51
C ALA A 242 6.07 -2.98 22.55
N VAL A 243 5.00 -3.62 22.08
CA VAL A 243 4.89 -5.07 21.99
C VAL A 243 5.79 -5.60 20.88
N GLY A 244 5.66 -5.02 19.69
CA GLY A 244 6.43 -5.43 18.51
C GLY A 244 7.94 -5.28 18.68
N MET A 245 8.41 -4.18 19.30
CA MET A 245 9.84 -3.99 19.61
C MET A 245 10.39 -5.09 20.52
N ARG A 246 9.68 -5.41 21.60
CA ARG A 246 10.08 -6.53 22.49
C ARG A 246 10.07 -7.89 21.80
N MET A 247 9.13 -8.12 20.87
CA MET A 247 9.08 -9.34 20.07
C MET A 247 10.29 -9.44 19.13
N LEU A 248 10.62 -8.37 18.42
CA LEU A 248 11.80 -8.32 17.52
C LEU A 248 13.10 -8.59 18.26
N LEU A 249 13.30 -7.94 19.41
CA LEU A 249 14.50 -8.14 20.22
C LEU A 249 14.67 -9.59 20.66
N ARG A 250 13.59 -10.26 21.04
CA ARG A 250 13.63 -11.64 21.53
C ARG A 250 13.80 -12.69 20.42
N SER A 251 13.28 -12.40 19.22
CA SER A 251 13.15 -13.42 18.17
C SER A 251 14.07 -13.22 16.98
N MET A 252 14.39 -11.97 16.60
CA MET A 252 15.03 -11.66 15.33
C MET A 252 16.45 -11.08 15.49
N SER A 253 16.83 -10.68 16.71
CA SER A 253 18.14 -10.06 17.01
C SER A 253 18.53 -8.97 16.02
N PRO A 254 17.71 -7.93 15.86
CA PRO A 254 18.00 -6.83 14.92
C PRO A 254 19.15 -5.97 15.44
N ASP A 255 19.91 -5.39 14.51
CA ASP A 255 20.93 -4.38 14.82
C ASP A 255 20.29 -2.99 14.96
N VAL A 256 19.13 -2.81 14.28
CA VAL A 256 18.36 -1.55 14.25
C VAL A 256 16.87 -1.87 14.36
N ILE A 257 16.14 -1.11 15.17
CA ILE A 257 14.68 -1.14 15.19
C ILE A 257 14.16 0.18 14.64
N ALA A 258 13.22 0.11 13.71
CA ALA A 258 12.55 1.25 13.12
C ALA A 258 11.04 1.22 13.39
N VAL A 259 10.49 2.37 13.77
CA VAL A 259 9.06 2.58 14.02
C VAL A 259 8.62 3.88 13.34
N ASP A 260 7.34 3.99 12.98
CA ASP A 260 6.85 5.15 12.23
C ASP A 260 6.73 6.41 13.10
N GLU A 261 6.08 6.30 14.24
CA GLU A 261 5.91 7.40 15.19
C GLU A 261 5.95 6.88 16.64
N LEU A 262 6.35 7.75 17.56
CA LEU A 262 6.27 7.51 19.00
C LEU A 262 5.16 8.39 19.55
N GLY A 263 4.08 7.82 20.04
CA GLY A 263 2.89 8.55 20.46
C GLY A 263 2.47 8.35 21.92
N SER A 264 2.92 7.28 22.56
CA SER A 264 2.55 6.94 23.93
C SER A 264 3.74 6.87 24.86
N MET A 265 3.52 7.02 26.16
CA MET A 265 4.56 6.81 27.17
C MET A 265 5.11 5.38 27.16
N GLU A 266 4.27 4.40 26.81
CA GLU A 266 4.71 3.00 26.65
C GLU A 266 5.71 2.83 25.49
N ASP A 267 5.54 3.60 24.40
CA ASP A 267 6.46 3.59 23.27
C ASP A 267 7.83 4.12 23.66
N PHE A 268 7.87 5.23 24.44
CA PHE A 268 9.12 5.81 24.95
C PHE A 268 9.83 4.85 25.92
N GLN A 269 9.11 4.22 26.84
CA GLN A 269 9.67 3.23 27.78
C GLN A 269 10.20 1.97 27.08
N ALA A 270 9.74 1.65 25.89
CA ALA A 270 10.21 0.48 25.14
C ALA A 270 11.46 0.79 24.30
N VAL A 271 11.83 2.07 24.16
CA VAL A 271 13.05 2.53 23.45
C VAL A 271 14.23 2.62 24.42
N ASP A 272 13.99 2.84 25.72
CA ASP A 272 14.99 2.83 26.79
C ASP A 272 15.45 1.39 27.11
#